data_81f3da1555d4a103047a1f7b6dd78fc4
#
_entry.id   81f3da1555d4a103047a1f7b6dd78fc4
#
_cell.length_a   1.000
_cell.length_b   1.000
_cell.length_c   1.000
_cell.angle_alpha   90.00
_cell.angle_beta   90.00
_cell.angle_gamma   90.00
#
_symmetry.space_group_name_H-M   'P 1'
#
loop_
_entity.id
_entity.type
_entity.pdbx_description
1 polymer ?
#
loop_
_entity_poly.entity_id
_entity_poly.type
_entity_poly.pdbx_seq_one_letter_code
_entity_poly.pdbx_strand_id
1 'polypeptide(L)'
;MKKNLIIVFTGVIMLLSTLNAMAQVNGLQQAENMVIKKGMIKVTILYPGGEGKKFDMDYYTKKHFPLLKTLFGDALKATAIDKGIAGGAPGAPVPFVAVGYLYFDTLADFQNGMKTNGAKIRADVPNYTDIQPVIQISEVLQ
;
A
#
# COMPACT_ATOMS: atom_id res chain seq x y z
N MET A 1 9.31 56.73 -14.73
CA MET A 1 8.55 55.86 -13.82
C MET A 1 8.31 54.45 -14.40
N LYS A 2 9.33 53.73 -14.92
CA LYS A 2 9.18 52.38 -15.50
C LYS A 2 10.15 51.32 -14.95
N LYS A 3 10.98 51.63 -13.94
CA LYS A 3 12.00 50.69 -13.44
C LYS A 3 11.60 49.89 -12.19
N ASN A 4 10.51 50.24 -11.49
CA ASN A 4 10.14 49.59 -10.22
C ASN A 4 9.16 48.42 -10.37
N LEU A 5 8.58 48.21 -11.57
CA LEU A 5 7.60 47.14 -11.80
C LEU A 5 8.25 45.77 -12.06
N ILE A 6 9.48 45.72 -12.59
CA ILE A 6 10.18 44.49 -12.92
C ILE A 6 10.72 43.77 -11.68
N ILE A 7 11.10 44.52 -10.64
CA ILE A 7 11.68 43.93 -9.40
C ILE A 7 10.61 43.18 -8.58
N VAL A 8 9.38 43.69 -8.59
CA VAL A 8 8.27 43.05 -7.84
C VAL A 8 7.85 41.71 -8.50
N PHE A 9 7.90 41.62 -9.83
CA PHE A 9 7.51 40.42 -10.54
C PHE A 9 8.52 39.29 -10.39
N THR A 10 9.81 39.60 -10.35
CA THR A 10 10.87 38.58 -10.14
C THR A 10 10.88 38.05 -8.72
N GLY A 11 10.54 38.87 -7.70
CA GLY A 11 10.45 38.43 -6.31
C GLY A 11 9.30 37.45 -6.05
N VAL A 12 8.15 37.68 -6.68
CA VAL A 12 6.97 36.80 -6.54
C VAL A 12 7.18 35.44 -7.21
N ILE A 13 7.82 35.41 -8.37
CA ILE A 13 8.11 34.15 -9.09
C ILE A 13 9.13 33.31 -8.31
N MET A 14 10.14 33.92 -7.69
CA MET A 14 11.11 33.21 -6.85
C MET A 14 10.50 32.66 -5.57
N LEU A 15 9.55 33.37 -4.94
CA LEU A 15 8.86 32.90 -3.74
C LEU A 15 7.94 31.73 -4.03
N LEU A 16 7.24 31.72 -5.16
CA LEU A 16 6.36 30.62 -5.58
C LEU A 16 7.14 29.35 -5.93
N SER A 17 8.34 29.50 -6.50
CA SER A 17 9.18 28.32 -6.82
C SER A 17 9.76 27.65 -5.58
N THR A 18 10.09 28.41 -4.54
CA THR A 18 10.59 27.86 -3.27
C THR A 18 9.49 27.16 -2.46
N LEU A 19 8.27 27.68 -2.48
CA LEU A 19 7.12 27.04 -1.84
C LEU A 19 6.76 25.69 -2.48
N ASN A 20 6.81 25.60 -3.82
CA ASN A 20 6.58 24.34 -4.52
C ASN A 20 7.71 23.31 -4.26
N ALA A 21 8.96 23.74 -4.19
CA ALA A 21 10.09 22.88 -3.88
C ALA A 21 10.00 22.32 -2.44
N MET A 22 9.62 23.16 -1.47
CA MET A 22 9.42 22.73 -0.09
C MET A 22 8.23 21.74 0.07
N ALA A 23 7.14 21.96 -0.67
CA ALA A 23 6.00 21.04 -0.67
C ALA A 23 6.37 19.69 -1.28
N GLN A 24 7.19 19.68 -2.32
CA GLN A 24 7.70 18.45 -2.96
C GLN A 24 8.66 17.68 -2.04
N VAL A 25 9.57 18.35 -1.36
CA VAL A 25 10.50 17.74 -0.40
C VAL A 25 9.74 17.17 0.80
N ASN A 26 8.74 17.87 1.34
CA ASN A 26 7.90 17.36 2.41
C ASN A 26 7.06 16.15 1.97
N GLY A 27 6.56 16.14 0.73
CA GLY A 27 5.83 15.00 0.17
C GLY A 27 6.72 13.76 0.00
N LEU A 28 7.97 13.94 -0.43
CA LEU A 28 8.94 12.85 -0.55
C LEU A 28 9.36 12.32 0.83
N GLN A 29 9.59 13.20 1.81
CA GLN A 29 9.94 12.82 3.18
C GLN A 29 8.79 12.11 3.93
N GLN A 30 7.53 12.42 3.61
CA GLN A 30 6.38 11.68 4.15
C GLN A 30 6.24 10.27 3.54
N ALA A 31 6.67 10.08 2.29
CA ALA A 31 6.69 8.76 1.66
C ALA A 31 7.80 7.86 2.20
N GLU A 32 8.93 8.42 2.65
CA GLU A 32 10.06 7.65 3.21
C GLU A 32 9.87 7.23 4.67
N ASN A 33 8.89 7.79 5.40
CA ASN A 33 8.70 7.54 6.83
C ASN A 33 7.56 6.57 7.17
N MET A 34 7.20 5.65 6.28
CA MET A 34 6.28 4.57 6.63
C MET A 34 7.06 3.45 7.32
N VAL A 35 7.50 3.72 8.55
CA VAL A 35 8.28 2.77 9.35
C VAL A 35 7.32 1.79 10.01
N ILE A 36 7.44 0.52 9.66
CA ILE A 36 6.80 -0.57 10.40
C ILE A 36 7.43 -0.61 11.78
N LYS A 37 6.60 -0.55 12.83
CA LYS A 37 7.03 -0.44 14.23
C LYS A 37 6.59 -1.66 15.02
N LYS A 38 7.34 -2.00 16.06
CA LYS A 38 6.93 -2.96 17.07
C LYS A 38 5.56 -2.60 17.64
N GLY A 39 4.72 -3.61 17.83
CA GLY A 39 3.35 -3.47 18.34
C GLY A 39 2.29 -3.23 17.25
N MET A 40 2.68 -2.89 16.02
CA MET A 40 1.71 -2.79 14.93
C MET A 40 1.08 -4.14 14.61
N ILE A 41 -0.16 -4.10 14.16
CA ILE A 41 -0.85 -5.27 13.62
C ILE A 41 -0.53 -5.44 12.15
N LYS A 42 -0.06 -6.64 11.81
CA LYS A 42 0.19 -7.07 10.43
C LYS A 42 -0.85 -8.10 10.01
N VAL A 43 -1.60 -7.78 8.97
CA VAL A 43 -2.48 -8.73 8.28
C VAL A 43 -1.73 -9.27 7.07
N THR A 44 -1.46 -10.56 7.06
CA THR A 44 -0.81 -11.27 5.95
C THR A 44 -1.86 -12.04 5.17
N ILE A 45 -1.91 -11.80 3.85
CA ILE A 45 -2.86 -12.42 2.93
C ILE A 45 -2.05 -13.29 1.98
N LEU A 46 -2.14 -14.62 2.13
CA LEU A 46 -1.34 -15.58 1.38
C LEU A 46 -2.23 -16.24 0.32
N TYR A 47 -1.80 -16.21 -0.93
CA TYR A 47 -2.48 -16.87 -2.06
C TYR A 47 -1.73 -18.13 -2.45
N PRO A 48 -2.21 -19.34 -2.01
CA PRO A 48 -1.53 -20.60 -2.32
C PRO A 48 -1.39 -20.82 -3.82
N GLY A 49 -0.21 -21.23 -4.26
CA GLY A 49 0.01 -21.70 -5.64
C GLY A 49 -0.75 -22.99 -5.93
N GLY A 50 -0.92 -23.31 -7.20
CA GLY A 50 -1.55 -24.55 -7.63
C GLY A 50 -1.79 -24.59 -9.13
N GLU A 51 -1.82 -25.79 -9.69
CA GLU A 51 -2.09 -26.00 -11.11
C GLU A 51 -3.49 -25.47 -11.48
N GLY A 52 -3.59 -24.78 -12.61
CA GLY A 52 -4.83 -24.20 -13.13
C GLY A 52 -5.34 -22.95 -12.39
N LYS A 53 -4.69 -22.52 -11.32
CA LYS A 53 -5.06 -21.32 -10.57
C LYS A 53 -4.68 -20.05 -11.32
N LYS A 54 -5.52 -19.02 -11.20
CA LYS A 54 -5.32 -17.73 -11.85
C LYS A 54 -5.04 -16.64 -10.82
N PHE A 55 -4.04 -15.80 -11.11
CA PHE A 55 -3.73 -14.63 -10.32
C PHE A 55 -3.21 -13.50 -11.22
N ASP A 56 -3.96 -12.39 -11.31
CA ASP A 56 -3.56 -11.18 -12.02
C ASP A 56 -2.79 -10.26 -11.08
N MET A 57 -1.45 -10.33 -11.15
CA MET A 57 -0.56 -9.52 -10.33
C MET A 57 -0.68 -8.01 -10.64
N ASP A 58 -0.93 -7.67 -11.91
CA ASP A 58 -1.07 -6.27 -12.34
C ASP A 58 -2.34 -5.65 -11.77
N TYR A 59 -3.47 -6.35 -11.85
CA TYR A 59 -4.70 -5.89 -11.20
C TYR A 59 -4.51 -5.78 -9.68
N TYR A 60 -3.94 -6.80 -9.05
CA TYR A 60 -3.71 -6.85 -7.62
C TYR A 60 -2.91 -5.65 -7.11
N THR A 61 -1.81 -5.33 -7.79
CA THR A 61 -0.92 -4.21 -7.41
C THR A 61 -1.48 -2.84 -7.80
N LYS A 62 -2.09 -2.72 -9.00
CA LYS A 62 -2.47 -1.43 -9.58
C LYS A 62 -3.93 -1.03 -9.32
N LYS A 63 -4.79 -1.97 -8.87
CA LYS A 63 -6.22 -1.73 -8.64
C LYS A 63 -6.64 -2.14 -7.22
N HIS A 64 -6.42 -3.40 -6.83
CA HIS A 64 -6.90 -3.92 -5.54
C HIS A 64 -6.23 -3.22 -4.35
N PHE A 65 -4.91 -3.10 -4.33
CA PHE A 65 -4.21 -2.43 -3.22
C PHE A 65 -4.50 -0.93 -3.12
N PRO A 66 -4.57 -0.14 -4.20
CA PRO A 66 -5.10 1.23 -4.15
C PRO A 66 -6.54 1.31 -3.64
N LEU A 67 -7.41 0.35 -3.99
CA LEU A 67 -8.77 0.27 -3.44
C LEU A 67 -8.73 0.05 -1.92
N LEU A 68 -7.88 -0.85 -1.41
CA LEU A 68 -7.70 -1.07 0.03
C LEU A 68 -7.26 0.23 0.74
N LYS A 69 -6.29 0.96 0.18
CA LYS A 69 -5.85 2.26 0.72
C LYS A 69 -7.01 3.25 0.81
N THR A 70 -7.84 3.32 -0.22
CA THR A 70 -9.01 4.20 -0.23
C THR A 70 -10.04 3.78 0.82
N LEU A 71 -10.31 2.49 0.95
CA LEU A 71 -11.36 1.97 1.84
C LEU A 71 -10.97 2.00 3.32
N PHE A 72 -9.71 1.75 3.65
CA PHE A 72 -9.21 1.84 5.02
C PHE A 72 -8.78 3.26 5.41
N GLY A 73 -8.46 4.12 4.44
CA GLY A 73 -7.98 5.49 4.68
C GLY A 73 -6.76 5.52 5.60
N ASP A 74 -6.75 6.47 6.53
CA ASP A 74 -5.64 6.69 7.47
C ASP A 74 -5.43 5.55 8.48
N ALA A 75 -6.38 4.63 8.62
CA ALA A 75 -6.22 3.43 9.43
C ALA A 75 -5.14 2.50 8.86
N LEU A 76 -5.00 2.42 7.53
CA LEU A 76 -3.99 1.60 6.86
C LEU A 76 -2.66 2.35 6.79
N LYS A 77 -1.71 1.96 7.65
CA LYS A 77 -0.43 2.66 7.82
C LYS A 77 0.61 2.30 6.76
N ALA A 78 0.69 1.02 6.40
CA ALA A 78 1.63 0.53 5.40
C ALA A 78 1.06 -0.66 4.64
N THR A 79 1.58 -0.88 3.44
CA THR A 79 1.28 -2.06 2.62
C THR A 79 2.55 -2.59 1.96
N ALA A 80 2.64 -3.91 1.77
CA ALA A 80 3.64 -4.52 0.91
C ALA A 80 3.02 -5.67 0.12
N ILE A 81 3.61 -6.01 -1.01
CA ILE A 81 3.19 -7.12 -1.87
C ILE A 81 4.43 -7.88 -2.31
N ASP A 82 4.42 -9.19 -2.10
CA ASP A 82 5.44 -10.08 -2.61
C ASP A 82 4.84 -10.97 -3.71
N LYS A 83 5.62 -11.16 -4.78
CA LYS A 83 5.36 -12.19 -5.79
C LYS A 83 6.22 -13.41 -5.50
N GLY A 84 5.61 -14.58 -5.41
CA GLY A 84 6.34 -15.84 -5.28
C GLY A 84 7.25 -16.09 -6.49
N ILE A 85 8.49 -16.48 -6.25
CA ILE A 85 9.50 -16.75 -7.30
C ILE A 85 10.07 -18.18 -7.23
N ALA A 86 10.13 -18.77 -6.03
CA ALA A 86 10.65 -20.14 -5.82
C ALA A 86 10.16 -20.71 -4.49
N GLY A 87 10.21 -22.03 -4.35
CA GLY A 87 10.11 -22.70 -3.04
C GLY A 87 11.45 -22.71 -2.29
N GLY A 88 11.44 -23.19 -1.05
CA GLY A 88 12.62 -23.18 -0.16
C GLY A 88 13.70 -24.22 -0.48
N ALA A 89 13.45 -25.17 -1.39
CA ALA A 89 14.43 -26.16 -1.85
C ALA A 89 14.66 -26.02 -3.35
N PRO A 90 15.83 -26.43 -3.89
CA PRO A 90 16.07 -26.43 -5.33
C PRO A 90 14.97 -27.18 -6.10
N GLY A 91 14.35 -26.51 -7.08
CA GLY A 91 13.25 -27.05 -7.88
C GLY A 91 11.89 -27.18 -7.18
N ALA A 92 11.77 -26.78 -5.92
CA ALA A 92 10.49 -26.77 -5.22
C ALA A 92 9.52 -25.77 -5.83
N PRO A 93 8.23 -26.11 -5.98
CA PRO A 93 7.23 -25.20 -6.48
C PRO A 93 7.04 -24.00 -5.53
N VAL A 94 6.55 -22.91 -6.09
CA VAL A 94 6.17 -21.71 -5.32
C VAL A 94 5.00 -22.03 -4.40
N PRO A 95 5.14 -21.93 -3.07
CA PRO A 95 4.05 -22.23 -2.14
C PRO A 95 2.91 -21.19 -2.21
N PHE A 96 3.26 -19.91 -2.42
CA PHE A 96 2.29 -18.82 -2.58
C PHE A 96 2.65 -17.99 -3.81
N VAL A 97 1.70 -17.81 -4.72
CA VAL A 97 1.91 -16.98 -5.93
C VAL A 97 2.02 -15.51 -5.61
N ALA A 98 1.33 -15.07 -4.56
CA ALA A 98 1.38 -13.72 -4.03
C ALA A 98 1.20 -13.73 -2.51
N VAL A 99 1.80 -12.75 -1.85
CA VAL A 99 1.56 -12.43 -0.45
C VAL A 99 1.32 -10.94 -0.33
N GLY A 100 0.21 -10.55 0.29
CA GLY A 100 -0.09 -9.16 0.59
C GLY A 100 0.05 -8.88 2.08
N TYR A 101 0.50 -7.67 2.42
CA TYR A 101 0.66 -7.23 3.80
C TYR A 101 -0.05 -5.91 4.01
N LEU A 102 -0.85 -5.84 5.07
CA LEU A 102 -1.48 -4.61 5.53
C LEU A 102 -1.07 -4.36 6.97
N TYR A 103 -0.71 -3.11 7.30
CA TYR A 103 -0.26 -2.74 8.64
C TYR A 103 -1.18 -1.70 9.23
N PHE A 104 -1.56 -1.89 10.51
CA PHE A 104 -2.45 -1.03 11.27
C PHE A 104 -1.83 -0.74 12.64
N ASP A 105 -2.18 0.39 13.26
CA ASP A 105 -1.73 0.67 14.62
C ASP A 105 -2.40 -0.27 15.63
N THR A 106 -3.67 -0.61 15.43
CA THR A 106 -4.43 -1.48 16.32
C THR A 106 -5.24 -2.54 15.58
N LEU A 107 -5.58 -3.63 16.28
CA LEU A 107 -6.50 -4.65 15.75
C LEU A 107 -7.90 -4.06 15.48
N ALA A 108 -8.33 -3.12 16.31
CA ALA A 108 -9.62 -2.45 16.14
C ALA A 108 -9.70 -1.65 14.84
N ASP A 109 -8.63 -1.02 14.40
CA ASP A 109 -8.57 -0.30 13.12
C ASP A 109 -8.86 -1.23 11.94
N PHE A 110 -8.21 -2.39 11.92
CA PHE A 110 -8.47 -3.42 10.91
C PHE A 110 -9.93 -3.93 10.98
N GLN A 111 -10.40 -4.29 12.18
CA GLN A 111 -11.74 -4.87 12.36
C GLN A 111 -12.84 -3.89 11.97
N ASN A 112 -12.72 -2.61 12.35
CA ASN A 112 -13.67 -1.57 12.00
C ASN A 112 -13.70 -1.31 10.48
N GLY A 113 -12.53 -1.26 9.85
CA GLY A 113 -12.41 -1.13 8.39
C GLY A 113 -13.04 -2.31 7.66
N MET A 114 -12.83 -3.53 8.12
CA MET A 114 -13.45 -4.75 7.57
C MET A 114 -14.97 -4.79 7.81
N LYS A 115 -15.43 -4.34 8.95
CA LYS A 115 -16.88 -4.24 9.25
C LYS A 115 -17.58 -3.30 8.27
N THR A 116 -16.96 -2.17 7.96
CA THR A 116 -17.53 -1.13 7.08
C THR A 116 -17.38 -1.50 5.60
N ASN A 117 -16.22 -2.00 5.19
CA ASN A 117 -15.82 -2.11 3.79
C ASN A 117 -15.60 -3.56 3.32
N GLY A 118 -15.65 -4.54 4.19
CA GLY A 118 -15.31 -5.93 3.88
C GLY A 118 -16.12 -6.54 2.74
N ALA A 119 -17.39 -6.13 2.56
CA ALA A 119 -18.20 -6.58 1.43
C ALA A 119 -17.64 -6.08 0.08
N LYS A 120 -17.22 -4.81 0.01
CA LYS A 120 -16.61 -4.22 -1.19
C LYS A 120 -15.25 -4.86 -1.50
N ILE A 121 -14.44 -5.10 -0.47
CA ILE A 121 -13.13 -5.75 -0.60
C ILE A 121 -13.30 -7.16 -1.18
N ARG A 122 -14.21 -7.95 -0.62
CA ARG A 122 -14.48 -9.32 -1.10
C ARG A 122 -15.07 -9.34 -2.52
N ALA A 123 -15.92 -8.39 -2.86
CA ALA A 123 -16.51 -8.29 -4.20
C ALA A 123 -15.47 -8.02 -5.30
N ASP A 124 -14.32 -7.39 -4.95
CA ASP A 124 -13.25 -7.11 -5.91
C ASP A 124 -12.32 -8.31 -6.16
N VAL A 125 -12.26 -9.29 -5.25
CA VAL A 125 -11.36 -10.45 -5.35
C VAL A 125 -11.50 -11.24 -6.66
N PRO A 126 -12.70 -11.54 -7.17
CA PRO A 126 -12.86 -12.28 -8.43
C PRO A 126 -12.27 -11.58 -9.66
N ASN A 127 -12.00 -10.27 -9.58
CA ASN A 127 -11.41 -9.51 -10.69
C ASN A 127 -9.94 -9.87 -10.93
N TYR A 128 -9.24 -10.45 -9.96
CA TYR A 128 -7.82 -10.80 -10.10
C TYR A 128 -7.47 -12.25 -9.77
N THR A 129 -8.35 -13.00 -9.08
CA THR A 129 -8.00 -14.37 -8.70
C THR A 129 -9.23 -15.25 -8.45
N ASP A 130 -9.05 -16.55 -8.66
CA ASP A 130 -9.94 -17.62 -8.22
C ASP A 130 -9.40 -18.35 -6.97
N ILE A 131 -8.26 -17.91 -6.43
CA ILE A 131 -7.62 -18.52 -5.27
C ILE A 131 -8.28 -18.02 -3.98
N GLN A 132 -8.69 -18.92 -3.10
CA GLN A 132 -9.06 -18.59 -1.74
C GLN A 132 -7.80 -18.26 -0.92
N PRO A 133 -7.64 -17.03 -0.40
CA PRO A 133 -6.48 -16.69 0.40
C PRO A 133 -6.55 -17.31 1.80
N VAL A 134 -5.37 -17.57 2.36
CA VAL A 134 -5.19 -17.79 3.80
C VAL A 134 -4.83 -16.45 4.42
N ILE A 135 -5.49 -16.09 5.53
CA ILE A 135 -5.25 -14.80 6.21
C ILE A 135 -4.71 -15.09 7.60
N GLN A 136 -3.61 -14.43 7.93
CA GLN A 136 -3.05 -14.41 9.28
C GLN A 136 -2.96 -12.98 9.81
N ILE A 137 -3.40 -12.79 11.05
CA ILE A 137 -3.23 -11.53 11.78
C ILE A 137 -2.15 -11.75 12.84
N SER A 138 -1.16 -10.87 12.87
CA SER A 138 0.02 -10.96 13.73
C SER A 138 0.34 -9.62 14.36
N GLU A 139 1.05 -9.63 15.47
CA GLU A 139 1.70 -8.45 16.03
C GLU A 139 3.15 -8.39 15.53
N VAL A 140 3.62 -7.20 15.15
CA VAL A 140 5.01 -6.95 14.78
C VAL A 140 5.86 -6.91 16.06
N LEU A 141 6.86 -7.79 16.19
CA LEU A 141 7.67 -7.89 17.40
C LEU A 141 9.00 -7.13 17.31
N GLN A 142 9.46 -6.80 16.09
CA GLN A 142 10.71 -6.05 15.87
C GLN A 142 10.72 -5.44 14.45
#